data_2b965bd6fde8a4675c652a855bbd6559
#
_entry.id   2b965bd6fde8a4675c652a855bbd6559
#
_cell.length_a   1.000
_cell.length_b   1.000
_cell.length_c   1.000
_cell.angle_alpha   90.00
_cell.angle_beta   90.00
_cell.angle_gamma   90.00
#
_symmetry.space_group_name_H-M   'P 1'
#
loop_
_entity.id
_entity.type
_entity.pdbx_description
1 polymer ?
#
loop_
_entity_poly.entity_id
_entity_poly.type
_entity_poly.pdbx_seq_one_letter_code
_entity_poly.pdbx_strand_id
1 'polypeptide(L)'
;MFGRKKKTVEDEIEEVEALPRLSDEDAAIWSEPGPRNYGEVDASDGYVDMGSILFPAVQGMQLRTQVADDGTTVLQILVVLGNSGIQMSVAAAPRSGGVWEELREEIRKGFENQGAKVADYPTRYGNELLVDMPMQMPDGRSATSRMRIIGREGDRWFARIDILGPAAATSEAGAYIEKVIDRIVVRRDDHPRTRLELLPVHLPAGAQEA
;
A
#
# COMPACT_ATOMS: atom_id res chain seq x y z
N MET A 1 -31.23 40.24 5.30
CA MET A 1 -31.42 38.79 5.61
C MET A 1 -30.65 38.00 4.57
N PHE A 2 -29.42 37.62 4.85
CA PHE A 2 -28.59 36.80 3.96
C PHE A 2 -28.55 35.39 4.52
N GLY A 3 -29.24 34.46 3.83
CA GLY A 3 -29.23 33.08 4.15
C GLY A 3 -27.92 32.42 3.70
N ARG A 4 -27.10 32.06 4.65
CA ARG A 4 -25.91 31.25 4.44
C ARG A 4 -26.34 29.77 4.24
N LYS A 5 -26.31 29.26 3.00
CA LYS A 5 -26.48 27.83 2.73
C LYS A 5 -25.33 27.10 3.42
N LYS A 6 -25.65 26.21 4.33
CA LYS A 6 -24.71 25.19 4.84
C LYS A 6 -24.38 24.25 3.69
N LYS A 7 -23.13 24.23 3.23
CA LYS A 7 -22.59 23.18 2.37
C LYS A 7 -22.57 21.89 3.19
N THR A 8 -23.26 20.87 2.75
CA THR A 8 -23.28 19.54 3.35
C THR A 8 -22.04 18.79 2.89
N VAL A 9 -21.52 17.93 3.75
CA VAL A 9 -20.31 17.10 3.54
C VAL A 9 -20.43 16.15 2.33
N GLU A 10 -21.66 15.97 1.81
CA GLU A 10 -21.96 15.16 0.60
C GLU A 10 -21.50 15.81 -0.71
N ASP A 11 -21.24 17.13 -0.75
CA ASP A 11 -20.80 17.83 -1.96
C ASP A 11 -19.28 17.76 -2.23
N GLU A 12 -18.48 17.12 -1.39
CA GLU A 12 -17.03 16.97 -1.54
C GLU A 12 -16.59 15.59 -2.05
N ILE A 13 -17.52 14.68 -2.36
CA ILE A 13 -17.22 13.35 -2.89
C ILE A 13 -17.20 13.31 -4.43
N GLU A 14 -17.62 14.37 -5.09
CA GLU A 14 -17.59 14.49 -6.55
C GLU A 14 -16.26 15.06 -7.04
N GLU A 15 -15.25 14.26 -7.13
CA GLU A 15 -14.19 14.26 -8.16
C GLU A 15 -13.10 13.23 -7.81
N VAL A 16 -13.50 11.98 -7.70
CA VAL A 16 -12.53 10.90 -7.89
C VAL A 16 -12.36 10.75 -9.40
N GLU A 17 -11.47 11.59 -9.95
CA GLU A 17 -11.13 11.50 -11.35
C GLU A 17 -10.65 10.07 -11.67
N ALA A 18 -11.26 9.50 -12.69
CA ALA A 18 -11.10 8.13 -13.10
C ALA A 18 -9.62 7.76 -13.25
N LEU A 19 -9.22 6.67 -12.63
CA LEU A 19 -7.98 5.96 -12.97
C LEU A 19 -7.87 5.88 -14.51
N PRO A 20 -6.66 5.93 -15.10
CA PRO A 20 -6.47 5.87 -16.53
C PRO A 20 -7.37 4.82 -17.17
N ARG A 21 -8.02 5.15 -18.27
CA ARG A 21 -8.89 4.20 -18.99
C ARG A 21 -8.02 3.05 -19.49
N LEU A 22 -8.30 1.86 -18.97
CA LEU A 22 -7.63 0.63 -19.37
C LEU A 22 -8.21 0.18 -20.73
N SER A 23 -7.37 -0.38 -21.60
CA SER A 23 -7.83 -1.16 -22.73
C SER A 23 -8.56 -2.43 -22.24
N ASP A 24 -9.36 -3.07 -23.10
CA ASP A 24 -10.05 -4.32 -22.73
C ASP A 24 -9.04 -5.45 -22.40
N GLU A 25 -7.87 -5.44 -23.02
CA GLU A 25 -6.76 -6.37 -22.72
C GLU A 25 -6.17 -6.10 -21.35
N ASP A 26 -5.96 -4.84 -21.01
CA ASP A 26 -5.50 -4.44 -19.68
C ASP A 26 -6.54 -4.77 -18.59
N ALA A 27 -7.83 -4.67 -18.89
CA ALA A 27 -8.89 -4.96 -17.94
C ALA A 27 -8.81 -6.40 -17.41
N ALA A 28 -8.43 -7.37 -18.25
CA ALA A 28 -8.24 -8.77 -17.83
C ALA A 28 -7.06 -8.92 -16.87
N ILE A 29 -5.95 -8.24 -17.13
CA ILE A 29 -4.76 -8.24 -16.26
C ILE A 29 -5.10 -7.61 -14.90
N TRP A 30 -5.84 -6.49 -14.91
CA TRP A 30 -6.21 -5.78 -13.68
C TRP A 30 -7.32 -6.45 -12.87
N SER A 31 -7.94 -7.52 -13.38
CA SER A 31 -8.90 -8.34 -12.62
C SER A 31 -8.24 -9.21 -11.55
N GLU A 32 -6.98 -9.55 -11.76
CA GLU A 32 -6.19 -10.35 -10.82
C GLU A 32 -5.63 -9.48 -9.69
N PRO A 33 -5.45 -10.02 -8.47
CA PRO A 33 -4.86 -9.28 -7.36
C PRO A 33 -3.39 -8.88 -7.62
N GLY A 34 -3.10 -7.58 -7.54
CA GLY A 34 -1.72 -7.05 -7.63
C GLY A 34 -0.91 -7.18 -6.33
N PRO A 35 0.27 -6.59 -6.27
CA PRO A 35 1.06 -5.96 -7.34
C PRO A 35 1.48 -6.90 -8.47
N ARG A 36 1.88 -6.32 -9.62
CA ARG A 36 2.29 -7.02 -10.84
C ARG A 36 3.80 -7.12 -10.97
N ASN A 37 4.27 -8.12 -11.70
CA ASN A 37 5.67 -8.13 -12.13
C ASN A 37 5.90 -7.09 -13.22
N TYR A 38 7.05 -6.43 -13.18
CA TYR A 38 7.50 -5.56 -14.27
C TYR A 38 7.63 -6.38 -15.57
N GLY A 39 7.02 -5.85 -16.64
CA GLY A 39 6.96 -6.53 -17.94
C GLY A 39 5.67 -7.31 -18.21
N GLU A 40 4.82 -7.54 -17.18
CA GLU A 40 3.48 -8.10 -17.38
C GLU A 40 2.48 -7.03 -17.86
N VAL A 41 2.78 -5.77 -17.58
CA VAL A 41 1.95 -4.61 -17.92
C VAL A 41 2.81 -3.49 -18.49
N ASP A 42 2.23 -2.67 -19.36
CA ASP A 42 2.85 -1.44 -19.81
C ASP A 42 2.72 -0.37 -18.72
N ALA A 43 3.81 -0.09 -18.04
CA ALA A 43 3.90 0.94 -17.01
C ALA A 43 4.74 2.15 -17.48
N SER A 44 4.81 2.39 -18.78
CA SER A 44 5.56 3.49 -19.40
C SER A 44 4.88 4.86 -19.16
N ASP A 45 3.57 4.88 -18.99
CA ASP A 45 2.78 6.08 -18.76
C ASP A 45 1.81 5.92 -17.59
N GLY A 46 1.49 7.04 -16.93
CA GLY A 46 0.58 7.03 -15.78
C GLY A 46 1.14 6.44 -14.49
N TYR A 47 2.46 6.31 -14.38
CA TYR A 47 3.13 5.79 -13.20
C TYR A 47 4.18 6.76 -12.63
N VAL A 48 4.33 6.73 -11.33
CA VAL A 48 5.44 7.35 -10.60
C VAL A 48 6.51 6.28 -10.39
N ASP A 49 7.66 6.44 -11.03
CA ASP A 49 8.80 5.53 -10.88
C ASP A 49 9.58 5.83 -9.61
N MET A 50 9.59 4.87 -8.69
CA MET A 50 10.34 4.92 -7.43
C MET A 50 11.42 3.82 -7.37
N GLY A 51 11.97 3.43 -8.52
CA GLY A 51 12.96 2.36 -8.61
C GLY A 51 12.33 0.98 -8.68
N SER A 52 12.36 0.22 -7.61
CA SER A 52 11.76 -1.12 -7.59
C SER A 52 10.22 -1.10 -7.46
N ILE A 53 9.61 0.06 -7.27
CA ILE A 53 8.15 0.23 -7.23
C ILE A 53 7.75 1.26 -8.27
N LEU A 54 6.83 0.90 -9.16
CA LEU A 54 6.10 1.84 -10.00
C LEU A 54 4.69 1.95 -9.43
N PHE A 55 4.35 3.15 -8.98
CA PHE A 55 3.07 3.41 -8.35
C PHE A 55 2.16 4.14 -9.32
N PRO A 56 0.88 3.72 -9.51
CA PRO A 56 -0.02 4.42 -10.42
C PRO A 56 -0.19 5.87 -9.96
N ALA A 57 -0.06 6.82 -10.90
CA ALA A 57 -0.26 8.22 -10.62
C ALA A 57 -1.74 8.48 -10.31
N VAL A 58 -2.02 8.85 -9.07
CA VAL A 58 -3.37 9.16 -8.57
C VAL A 58 -3.41 10.63 -8.20
N GLN A 59 -4.43 11.34 -8.64
CA GLN A 59 -4.59 12.76 -8.32
C GLN A 59 -4.68 12.98 -6.81
N GLY A 60 -3.95 13.97 -6.32
CA GLY A 60 -3.94 14.32 -4.89
C GLY A 60 -3.18 13.35 -3.99
N MET A 61 -2.50 12.33 -4.55
CA MET A 61 -1.66 11.48 -3.74
C MET A 61 -0.47 12.25 -3.16
N GLN A 62 -0.09 11.90 -1.95
CA GLN A 62 1.11 12.40 -1.30
C GLN A 62 2.05 11.24 -1.02
N LEU A 63 3.32 11.42 -1.34
CA LEU A 63 4.37 10.44 -1.11
C LEU A 63 5.22 10.84 0.09
N ARG A 64 5.48 9.90 0.97
CA ARG A 64 6.42 10.01 2.07
C ARG A 64 7.30 8.77 2.11
N THR A 65 8.54 8.94 2.53
CA THR A 65 9.46 7.81 2.73
C THR A 65 9.84 7.71 4.20
N GLN A 66 10.03 6.48 4.66
CA GLN A 66 10.75 6.22 5.88
C GLN A 66 12.15 5.75 5.50
N VAL A 67 13.14 6.48 5.94
CA VAL A 67 14.55 6.15 5.72
C VAL A 67 15.16 5.52 6.96
N ALA A 68 16.19 4.72 6.77
CA ALA A 68 17.00 4.17 7.84
C ALA A 68 17.84 5.26 8.52
N ASP A 69 18.51 4.90 9.62
CA ASP A 69 19.39 5.83 10.38
C ASP A 69 20.57 6.36 9.53
N ASP A 70 20.89 5.71 8.41
CA ASP A 70 21.90 6.17 7.46
C ASP A 70 21.44 7.38 6.62
N GLY A 71 20.15 7.75 6.71
CA GLY A 71 19.55 8.86 5.98
C GLY A 71 19.42 8.65 4.46
N THR A 72 19.75 7.47 3.96
CA THR A 72 19.79 7.20 2.50
C THR A 72 18.99 5.97 2.09
N THR A 73 18.96 4.94 2.93
CA THR A 73 18.24 3.70 2.64
C THR A 73 16.75 3.88 2.91
N VAL A 74 15.93 3.82 1.86
CA VAL A 74 14.47 3.84 2.00
C VAL A 74 13.99 2.48 2.47
N LEU A 75 13.42 2.42 3.67
CA LEU A 75 12.86 1.21 4.27
C LEU A 75 11.49 0.90 3.73
N GLN A 76 10.67 1.94 3.57
CA GLN A 76 9.31 1.84 3.06
C GLN A 76 8.82 3.18 2.53
N ILE A 77 7.80 3.10 1.68
CA ILE A 77 7.05 4.25 1.20
C ILE A 77 5.69 4.30 1.87
N LEU A 78 5.18 5.51 2.09
CA LEU A 78 3.79 5.76 2.47
C LEU A 78 3.16 6.64 1.40
N VAL A 79 2.13 6.13 0.77
CA VAL A 79 1.29 6.86 -0.17
C VAL A 79 0.00 7.22 0.53
N VAL A 80 -0.26 8.51 0.71
CA VAL A 80 -1.49 9.02 1.32
C VAL A 80 -2.49 9.35 0.23
N LEU A 81 -3.69 8.82 0.36
CA LEU A 81 -4.82 8.95 -0.55
C LEU A 81 -6.04 9.38 0.26
N GLY A 82 -6.33 10.67 0.27
CA GLY A 82 -7.36 11.24 1.14
C GLY A 82 -7.08 10.96 2.61
N ASN A 83 -7.99 10.26 3.29
CA ASN A 83 -7.88 9.90 4.70
C ASN A 83 -7.26 8.51 4.93
N SER A 84 -6.86 7.83 3.87
CA SER A 84 -6.29 6.49 3.92
C SER A 84 -4.86 6.49 3.40
N GLY A 85 -4.12 5.43 3.66
CA GLY A 85 -2.75 5.28 3.18
C GLY A 85 -2.41 3.86 2.80
N ILE A 86 -1.45 3.74 1.90
CA ILE A 86 -0.77 2.50 1.54
C ILE A 86 0.68 2.66 1.98
N GLN A 87 1.09 1.88 2.98
CA GLN A 87 2.49 1.78 3.37
C GLN A 87 3.05 0.51 2.76
N MET A 88 4.18 0.60 2.07
CA MET A 88 4.71 -0.52 1.30
C MET A 88 6.22 -0.63 1.42
N SER A 89 6.70 -1.86 1.54
CA SER A 89 8.09 -2.23 1.34
C SER A 89 8.20 -3.41 0.38
N VAL A 90 9.30 -3.49 -0.34
CA VAL A 90 9.60 -4.57 -1.26
C VAL A 90 10.96 -5.16 -0.95
N ALA A 91 11.07 -6.48 -1.05
CA ALA A 91 12.28 -7.21 -0.73
C ALA A 91 12.50 -8.36 -1.71
N ALA A 92 13.73 -8.85 -1.77
CA ALA A 92 14.07 -10.02 -2.55
C ALA A 92 13.46 -11.30 -1.95
N ALA A 93 12.89 -12.14 -2.81
CA ALA A 93 12.28 -13.41 -2.43
C ALA A 93 12.86 -14.57 -3.26
N PRO A 94 12.83 -15.81 -2.74
CA PRO A 94 13.16 -16.98 -3.54
C PRO A 94 12.08 -17.25 -4.59
N ARG A 95 12.45 -17.89 -5.69
CA ARG A 95 11.48 -18.31 -6.73
C ARG A 95 10.44 -19.31 -6.23
N SER A 96 10.75 -20.04 -5.17
CA SER A 96 9.83 -21.01 -4.59
C SER A 96 8.65 -20.37 -3.84
N GLY A 97 8.71 -19.06 -3.59
CA GLY A 97 7.71 -18.36 -2.76
C GLY A 97 7.74 -18.83 -1.30
N GLY A 98 6.63 -18.61 -0.59
CA GLY A 98 6.44 -19.04 0.80
C GLY A 98 6.94 -18.03 1.84
N VAL A 99 7.35 -16.85 1.41
CA VAL A 99 7.86 -15.80 2.32
C VAL A 99 6.74 -15.26 3.20
N TRP A 100 5.55 -15.04 2.63
CA TRP A 100 4.43 -14.47 3.37
C TRP A 100 3.97 -15.35 4.53
N GLU A 101 3.85 -16.65 4.31
CA GLU A 101 3.38 -17.58 5.35
C GLU A 101 4.29 -17.57 6.59
N GLU A 102 5.61 -17.48 6.38
CA GLU A 102 6.58 -17.39 7.48
C GLU A 102 6.48 -16.01 8.18
N LEU A 103 6.57 -14.93 7.40
CA LEU A 103 6.55 -13.56 7.94
C LEU A 103 5.24 -13.20 8.60
N ARG A 104 4.12 -13.72 8.11
CA ARG A 104 2.79 -13.45 8.66
C ARG A 104 2.72 -13.79 10.15
N GLU A 105 3.26 -14.94 10.54
CA GLU A 105 3.29 -15.37 11.94
C GLU A 105 4.23 -14.52 12.81
N GLU A 106 5.37 -14.09 12.25
CA GLU A 106 6.29 -13.19 12.96
C GLU A 106 5.67 -11.82 13.17
N ILE A 107 5.03 -11.27 12.13
CA ILE A 107 4.32 -9.99 12.17
C ILE A 107 3.18 -10.05 13.20
N ARG A 108 2.37 -11.12 13.18
CA ARG A 108 1.31 -11.37 14.16
C ARG A 108 1.84 -11.25 15.58
N LYS A 109 2.85 -12.06 15.90
CA LYS A 109 3.46 -12.07 17.24
C LYS A 109 4.02 -10.72 17.63
N GLY A 110 4.63 -9.99 16.67
CA GLY A 110 5.16 -8.66 16.90
C GLY A 110 4.08 -7.67 17.33
N PHE A 111 2.93 -7.67 16.69
CA PHE A 111 1.79 -6.81 17.04
C PHE A 111 1.10 -7.24 18.34
N GLU A 112 0.91 -8.54 18.55
CA GLU A 112 0.33 -9.08 19.79
C GLU A 112 1.18 -8.71 21.02
N ASN A 113 2.49 -8.76 20.90
CA ASN A 113 3.44 -8.34 21.95
C ASN A 113 3.32 -6.83 22.25
N GLN A 114 2.83 -6.02 21.32
CA GLN A 114 2.54 -4.60 21.50
C GLN A 114 1.12 -4.34 22.00
N GLY A 115 0.35 -5.38 22.28
CA GLY A 115 -1.03 -5.30 22.80
C GLY A 115 -2.10 -5.16 21.75
N ALA A 116 -1.78 -5.35 20.46
CA ALA A 116 -2.77 -5.38 19.40
C ALA A 116 -3.59 -6.67 19.43
N LYS A 117 -4.81 -6.59 18.91
CA LYS A 117 -5.57 -7.78 18.51
C LYS A 117 -5.31 -8.05 17.05
N VAL A 118 -4.89 -9.27 16.72
CA VAL A 118 -4.59 -9.67 15.36
C VAL A 118 -5.46 -10.85 14.96
N ALA A 119 -6.08 -10.77 13.79
CA ALA A 119 -6.91 -11.82 13.22
C ALA A 119 -6.48 -12.12 11.78
N ASP A 120 -6.68 -13.36 11.35
CA ASP A 120 -6.62 -13.71 9.93
C ASP A 120 -7.80 -13.09 9.20
N TYR A 121 -7.54 -12.54 8.03
CA TYR A 121 -8.55 -11.89 7.20
C TYR A 121 -8.42 -12.40 5.77
N PRO A 122 -9.14 -13.49 5.41
CA PRO A 122 -9.09 -14.05 4.08
C PRO A 122 -9.76 -13.11 3.07
N THR A 123 -9.02 -12.73 2.04
CA THR A 123 -9.48 -11.87 0.95
C THR A 123 -9.02 -12.40 -0.39
N ARG A 124 -9.25 -11.65 -1.46
CA ARG A 124 -8.71 -11.94 -2.80
C ARG A 124 -7.17 -11.91 -2.86
N TYR A 125 -6.50 -11.25 -1.91
CA TYR A 125 -5.04 -11.23 -1.79
C TYR A 125 -4.48 -12.42 -1.01
N GLY A 126 -5.32 -13.34 -0.57
CA GLY A 126 -4.96 -14.46 0.30
C GLY A 126 -5.28 -14.18 1.77
N ASN A 127 -4.55 -14.80 2.68
CA ASN A 127 -4.70 -14.58 4.11
C ASN A 127 -3.94 -13.32 4.55
N GLU A 128 -4.66 -12.24 4.73
CA GLU A 128 -4.15 -11.00 5.31
C GLU A 128 -4.16 -11.05 6.84
N LEU A 129 -3.52 -10.09 7.48
CA LEU A 129 -3.71 -9.79 8.89
C LEU A 129 -4.58 -8.55 9.06
N LEU A 130 -5.60 -8.65 9.90
CA LEU A 130 -6.35 -7.53 10.40
C LEU A 130 -5.83 -7.21 11.80
N VAL A 131 -5.27 -6.02 11.98
CA VAL A 131 -4.64 -5.58 13.21
C VAL A 131 -5.42 -4.43 13.83
N ASP A 132 -5.88 -4.62 15.04
CA ASP A 132 -6.53 -3.61 15.86
C ASP A 132 -5.58 -3.18 16.99
N MET A 133 -4.94 -2.04 16.83
CA MET A 133 -3.99 -1.47 17.79
C MET A 133 -4.72 -0.51 18.75
N PRO A 134 -4.70 -0.75 20.06
CA PRO A 134 -5.21 0.22 21.02
C PRO A 134 -4.36 1.49 21.01
N MET A 135 -4.99 2.63 21.04
CA MET A 135 -4.33 3.93 21.09
C MET A 135 -5.04 4.88 22.05
N GLN A 136 -4.28 5.81 22.59
CA GLN A 136 -4.79 6.91 23.41
C GLN A 136 -4.90 8.16 22.54
N MET A 137 -6.07 8.77 22.53
CA MET A 137 -6.28 10.05 21.87
C MET A 137 -5.70 11.19 22.73
N PRO A 138 -5.35 12.35 22.13
CA PRO A 138 -4.84 13.49 22.88
C PRO A 138 -5.75 13.99 24.00
N ASP A 139 -7.06 13.74 23.88
CA ASP A 139 -8.08 14.08 24.89
C ASP A 139 -8.25 13.01 25.98
N GLY A 140 -7.37 11.99 26.01
CA GLY A 140 -7.38 10.89 26.98
C GLY A 140 -8.37 9.76 26.70
N ARG A 141 -9.18 9.85 25.64
CA ARG A 141 -10.07 8.75 25.24
C ARG A 141 -9.27 7.60 24.62
N SER A 142 -9.71 6.38 24.92
CA SER A 142 -9.19 5.20 24.22
C SER A 142 -9.85 5.08 22.85
N ALA A 143 -9.06 4.77 21.84
CA ALA A 143 -9.48 4.48 20.48
C ALA A 143 -8.78 3.22 19.96
N THR A 144 -9.17 2.76 18.80
CA THR A 144 -8.51 1.63 18.11
C THR A 144 -8.12 2.09 16.72
N SER A 145 -6.86 1.91 16.39
CA SER A 145 -6.37 2.08 15.02
C SER A 145 -6.39 0.73 14.33
N ARG A 146 -7.10 0.63 13.22
CA ARG A 146 -7.18 -0.57 12.39
C ARG A 146 -6.26 -0.47 11.20
N MET A 147 -5.57 -1.56 10.90
CA MET A 147 -4.80 -1.73 9.67
C MET A 147 -5.02 -3.12 9.08
N ARG A 148 -4.89 -3.24 7.77
CA ARG A 148 -4.83 -4.52 7.06
C ARG A 148 -3.41 -4.70 6.54
N ILE A 149 -2.83 -5.88 6.72
CA ILE A 149 -1.49 -6.19 6.26
C ILE A 149 -1.58 -7.30 5.22
N ILE A 150 -1.16 -6.99 4.02
CA ILE A 150 -1.17 -7.87 2.86
C ILE A 150 0.28 -8.27 2.56
N GLY A 151 0.53 -9.56 2.35
CA GLY A 151 1.77 -10.05 1.78
C GLY A 151 1.53 -10.55 0.36
N ARG A 152 2.33 -10.05 -0.60
CA ARG A 152 2.28 -10.48 -1.99
C ARG A 152 3.64 -10.92 -2.47
N GLU A 153 3.65 -11.95 -3.28
CA GLU A 153 4.87 -12.51 -3.86
C GLU A 153 4.75 -12.54 -5.39
N GLY A 154 5.84 -12.23 -6.06
CA GLY A 154 5.97 -12.29 -7.50
C GLY A 154 7.28 -12.94 -7.92
N ASP A 155 7.77 -12.64 -9.13
CA ASP A 155 9.02 -13.22 -9.60
C ASP A 155 10.23 -12.67 -8.84
N ARG A 156 10.69 -13.43 -7.85
CA ARG A 156 11.84 -13.13 -6.97
C ARG A 156 11.70 -11.87 -6.12
N TRP A 157 10.47 -11.43 -5.84
CA TRP A 157 10.20 -10.35 -4.90
C TRP A 157 9.06 -10.70 -3.95
N PHE A 158 9.08 -10.06 -2.80
CA PHE A 158 8.01 -10.04 -1.80
C PHE A 158 7.66 -8.59 -1.52
N ALA A 159 6.38 -8.29 -1.42
CA ALA A 159 5.86 -7.00 -1.01
C ALA A 159 5.02 -7.15 0.26
N ARG A 160 5.31 -6.35 1.28
CA ARG A 160 4.42 -6.10 2.40
C ARG A 160 3.69 -4.79 2.12
N ILE A 161 2.36 -4.82 2.23
CA ILE A 161 1.48 -3.69 1.98
C ILE A 161 0.55 -3.53 3.17
N ASP A 162 0.67 -2.41 3.87
CA ASP A 162 -0.17 -2.09 5.01
C ASP A 162 -1.18 -1.03 4.58
N ILE A 163 -2.48 -1.35 4.67
CA ILE A 163 -3.58 -0.41 4.41
C ILE A 163 -3.93 0.27 5.73
N LEU A 164 -3.90 1.60 5.73
CA LEU A 164 -4.09 2.45 6.90
C LEU A 164 -5.34 3.34 6.76
N GLY A 165 -5.89 3.72 7.90
CA GLY A 165 -7.03 4.63 7.96
C GLY A 165 -8.37 3.97 7.62
N PRO A 166 -9.39 4.75 7.17
CA PRO A 166 -10.74 4.25 6.88
C PRO A 166 -10.78 3.08 5.89
N ALA A 167 -9.85 3.02 4.94
CA ALA A 167 -9.76 1.92 3.98
C ALA A 167 -9.48 0.55 4.61
N ALA A 168 -8.89 0.51 5.80
CA ALA A 168 -8.72 -0.73 6.56
C ALA A 168 -10.00 -1.17 7.29
N ALA A 169 -10.98 -0.28 7.43
CA ALA A 169 -12.16 -0.50 8.26
C ALA A 169 -13.47 -0.64 7.46
N THR A 170 -13.57 0.01 6.30
CA THR A 170 -14.79 0.02 5.48
C THR A 170 -14.55 -0.59 4.11
N SER A 171 -15.56 -1.30 3.60
CA SER A 171 -15.47 -1.97 2.29
C SER A 171 -15.38 -0.98 1.12
N GLU A 172 -16.05 0.17 1.22
CA GLU A 172 -16.08 1.16 0.15
C GLU A 172 -14.72 1.85 -0.04
N ALA A 173 -14.16 2.42 1.04
CA ALA A 173 -12.82 3.01 1.00
C ALA A 173 -11.75 1.95 0.70
N GLY A 174 -11.91 0.72 1.21
CA GLY A 174 -11.05 -0.42 0.92
C GLY A 174 -11.03 -0.77 -0.56
N ALA A 175 -12.18 -0.82 -1.22
CA ALA A 175 -12.28 -1.18 -2.64
C ALA A 175 -11.53 -0.20 -3.56
N TYR A 176 -11.50 1.09 -3.21
CA TYR A 176 -10.70 2.07 -3.94
C TYR A 176 -9.19 1.81 -3.78
N ILE A 177 -8.73 1.63 -2.55
CA ILE A 177 -7.33 1.34 -2.26
C ILE A 177 -6.88 0.02 -2.91
N GLU A 178 -7.72 -1.00 -2.91
CA GLU A 178 -7.45 -2.27 -3.58
C GLU A 178 -7.24 -2.11 -5.09
N LYS A 179 -8.05 -1.27 -5.77
CA LYS A 179 -7.84 -0.95 -7.19
C LYS A 179 -6.50 -0.26 -7.45
N VAL A 180 -6.02 0.53 -6.50
CA VAL A 180 -4.68 1.15 -6.60
C VAL A 180 -3.61 0.09 -6.40
N ILE A 181 -3.74 -0.78 -5.39
CA ILE A 181 -2.79 -1.88 -5.13
C ILE A 181 -2.68 -2.81 -6.33
N ASP A 182 -3.79 -3.15 -6.97
CA ASP A 182 -3.81 -4.03 -8.15
C ASP A 182 -2.97 -3.50 -9.32
N ARG A 183 -2.76 -2.18 -9.36
CA ARG A 183 -2.00 -1.50 -10.41
C ARG A 183 -0.56 -1.20 -10.05
N ILE A 184 -0.14 -1.45 -8.82
CA ILE A 184 1.26 -1.31 -8.44
C ILE A 184 2.08 -2.33 -9.23
N VAL A 185 3.23 -1.91 -9.74
CA VAL A 185 4.16 -2.78 -10.44
C VAL A 185 5.47 -2.86 -9.65
N VAL A 186 5.97 -4.06 -9.45
CA VAL A 186 7.24 -4.30 -8.78
C VAL A 186 8.29 -4.67 -9.83
N ARG A 187 9.35 -3.88 -9.88
CA ARG A 187 10.52 -4.10 -10.73
C ARG A 187 11.61 -4.76 -9.92
N ARG A 188 11.90 -6.01 -10.24
CA ARG A 188 13.05 -6.73 -9.69
C ARG A 188 14.24 -6.57 -10.64
N ASP A 189 15.34 -6.02 -10.13
CA ASP A 189 16.60 -5.95 -10.87
C ASP A 189 17.27 -7.35 -10.99
N ASP A 190 18.29 -7.49 -11.81
CA ASP A 190 19.02 -8.74 -12.01
C ASP A 190 20.15 -8.97 -11.00
N HIS A 191 20.38 -8.03 -10.08
CA HIS A 191 21.43 -8.18 -9.07
C HIS A 191 21.11 -9.31 -8.11
N PRO A 192 22.08 -10.17 -7.79
CA PRO A 192 21.94 -11.15 -6.71
C PRO A 192 21.66 -10.43 -5.38
N ARG A 193 20.64 -10.89 -4.67
CA ARG A 193 20.27 -10.36 -3.36
C ARG A 193 19.96 -11.48 -2.40
N THR A 194 20.25 -11.26 -1.15
CA THR A 194 19.86 -12.19 -0.09
C THR A 194 18.35 -12.17 0.13
N ARG A 195 17.81 -13.26 0.66
CA ARG A 195 16.39 -13.33 1.01
C ARG A 195 16.02 -12.20 1.98
N LEU A 196 14.93 -11.50 1.70
CA LEU A 196 14.41 -10.35 2.45
C LEU A 196 15.30 -9.10 2.45
N GLU A 197 16.35 -9.07 1.65
CA GLU A 197 17.07 -7.83 1.37
C GLU A 197 16.13 -6.85 0.66
N LEU A 198 16.01 -5.63 1.20
CA LEU A 198 15.15 -4.61 0.61
C LEU A 198 15.59 -4.28 -0.81
N LEU A 199 14.64 -4.16 -1.71
CA LEU A 199 14.88 -3.67 -3.05
C LEU A 199 15.02 -2.14 -3.02
N PRO A 200 15.88 -1.56 -3.89
CA PRO A 200 16.13 -0.13 -3.87
C PRO A 200 14.87 0.67 -4.28
N VAL A 201 14.48 1.55 -3.41
CA VAL A 201 13.37 2.49 -3.62
C VAL A 201 13.88 3.90 -3.39
N HIS A 202 13.44 4.85 -4.19
CA HIS A 202 13.80 6.26 -4.07
C HIS A 202 12.59 7.15 -4.32
N LEU A 203 12.64 8.37 -3.83
CA LEU A 203 11.65 9.37 -4.22
C LEU A 203 11.81 9.75 -5.70
N PRO A 204 10.71 9.98 -6.41
CA PRO A 204 10.78 10.46 -7.79
C PRO A 204 11.48 11.83 -7.85
N ALA A 205 12.15 12.10 -8.97
CA ALA A 205 12.82 13.37 -9.18
C ALA A 205 11.82 14.53 -9.06
N GLY A 206 12.10 15.49 -8.16
CA GLY A 206 11.23 16.64 -7.90
C GLY A 206 10.24 16.48 -6.75
N ALA A 207 10.16 15.33 -6.09
CA ALA A 207 9.45 15.21 -4.82
C ALA A 207 10.22 15.94 -3.73
N GLN A 208 9.54 16.81 -2.97
CA GLN A 208 10.13 17.46 -1.80
C GLN A 208 10.00 16.52 -0.59
N GLU A 209 11.10 16.36 0.14
CA GLU A 209 11.03 15.80 1.49
C GLU A 209 10.18 16.74 2.35
N ALA A 210 9.15 16.19 2.97
CA ALA A 210 8.23 16.94 3.83
C ALA A 210 8.67 16.87 5.29
#